data_330b6def61b5340be027406450ce4dea
#
_entry.id   330b6def61b5340be027406450ce4dea
#
_cell.length_a   1.000
_cell.length_b   1.000
_cell.length_c   1.000
_cell.angle_alpha   90.00
_cell.angle_beta   90.00
_cell.angle_gamma   90.00
#
_symmetry.space_group_name_H-M   'P 1'
#
loop_
_entity.id
_entity.type
_entity.pdbx_description
1 polymer ?
#
loop_
_entity_poly.entity_id
_entity_poly.type
_entity_poly.pdbx_seq_one_letter_code
_entity_poly.pdbx_strand_id
1 'polypeptide(L)'
;MSIFISIASYQDPLLVSTIFSAYENAANKNNLIFSICDQTDNAIKIDEIKFSKQIHYDHVDPLFSKGPCWARHRAQSFFNKEDFFLQVDSHTQFAPNWDAIFIEQLKKISANQEQDDYFKKPIITSYPRSFKVLDFDKGLFELRNGDKHTQVITYRKDSLFLKGSFSRQIGIPTKHHDITHAILIAAGCIF
;
A
#
# COMPACT_ATOMS: atom_id res chain seq x y z
N MET A 1 -7.17 1.33 17.69
CA MET A 1 -7.63 1.37 16.28
C MET A 1 -6.75 0.44 15.48
N SER A 2 -7.36 -0.59 14.91
CA SER A 2 -6.68 -1.65 14.16
C SER A 2 -6.54 -1.28 12.67
N ILE A 3 -5.43 -1.70 12.06
CA ILE A 3 -5.16 -1.51 10.63
C ILE A 3 -4.96 -2.88 10.00
N PHE A 4 -5.82 -3.23 9.06
CA PHE A 4 -5.65 -4.40 8.21
C PHE A 4 -4.81 -4.04 6.99
N ILE A 5 -3.70 -4.75 6.79
CA ILE A 5 -2.73 -4.49 5.72
C ILE A 5 -2.81 -5.64 4.71
N SER A 6 -3.37 -5.35 3.53
CA SER A 6 -3.53 -6.32 2.44
C SER A 6 -2.36 -6.24 1.47
N ILE A 7 -1.66 -7.36 1.26
CA ILE A 7 -0.51 -7.47 0.37
C ILE A 7 -0.71 -8.64 -0.58
N ALA A 8 -0.68 -8.37 -1.88
CA ALA A 8 -0.59 -9.39 -2.91
C ALA A 8 0.84 -9.42 -3.46
N SER A 9 1.45 -10.59 -3.46
CA SER A 9 2.83 -10.81 -3.91
C SER A 9 2.88 -11.87 -5.00
N TYR A 10 3.76 -11.68 -5.97
CA TYR A 10 4.06 -12.68 -6.99
C TYR A 10 5.57 -12.75 -7.18
N GLN A 11 6.20 -13.81 -6.68
CA GLN A 11 7.65 -14.04 -6.74
C GLN A 11 8.49 -12.80 -6.40
N ASP A 12 8.03 -12.01 -5.41
CA ASP A 12 8.66 -10.74 -5.07
C ASP A 12 9.63 -10.90 -3.89
N PRO A 13 10.93 -10.74 -4.12
CA PRO A 13 11.93 -10.90 -3.07
C PRO A 13 11.85 -9.83 -1.98
N LEU A 14 11.13 -8.71 -2.21
CA LEU A 14 10.99 -7.61 -1.25
C LEU A 14 9.82 -7.80 -0.26
N LEU A 15 9.00 -8.85 -0.42
CA LEU A 15 7.83 -9.07 0.42
C LEU A 15 8.17 -9.07 1.92
N VAL A 16 9.18 -9.84 2.32
CA VAL A 16 9.60 -9.91 3.72
C VAL A 16 10.06 -8.54 4.22
N SER A 17 10.85 -7.82 3.42
CA SER A 17 11.31 -6.46 3.73
C SER A 17 10.14 -5.49 3.90
N THR A 18 9.11 -5.59 3.07
CA THR A 18 7.88 -4.77 3.16
C THR A 18 7.16 -5.02 4.49
N ILE A 19 6.97 -6.28 4.87
CA ILE A 19 6.30 -6.66 6.13
C ILE A 19 7.06 -6.10 7.33
N PHE A 20 8.38 -6.31 7.36
CA PHE A 20 9.22 -5.79 8.44
C PHE A 20 9.27 -4.27 8.47
N SER A 21 9.38 -3.62 7.31
CA SER A 21 9.36 -2.15 7.22
C SER A 21 8.04 -1.58 7.76
N ALA A 22 6.91 -2.17 7.41
CA ALA A 22 5.62 -1.75 7.94
C ALA A 22 5.55 -1.91 9.46
N TYR A 23 5.96 -3.05 9.98
CA TYR A 23 5.90 -3.33 11.41
C TYR A 23 6.87 -2.46 12.22
N GLU A 24 8.14 -2.39 11.82
CA GLU A 24 9.16 -1.70 12.60
C GLU A 24 8.95 -0.18 12.62
N ASN A 25 8.45 0.39 11.55
CA ASN A 25 8.21 1.82 11.43
C ASN A 25 6.84 2.28 11.93
N ALA A 26 5.98 1.38 12.37
CA ALA A 26 4.70 1.76 12.96
C ALA A 26 4.85 2.30 14.38
N ALA A 27 4.07 3.33 14.71
CA ALA A 27 3.94 3.86 16.07
C ALA A 27 3.20 2.87 16.99
N ASN A 28 2.20 2.14 16.45
CA ASN A 28 1.32 1.23 17.20
C ASN A 28 1.36 -0.19 16.64
N LYS A 29 2.51 -0.85 16.77
CA LYS A 29 2.79 -2.18 16.19
C LYS A 29 1.73 -3.24 16.51
N ASN A 30 1.17 -3.22 17.73
CA ASN A 30 0.19 -4.20 18.19
C ASN A 30 -1.19 -4.08 17.51
N ASN A 31 -1.43 -2.99 16.81
CA ASN A 31 -2.69 -2.73 16.11
C ASN A 31 -2.66 -3.14 14.63
N LEU A 32 -1.54 -3.68 14.16
CA LEU A 32 -1.38 -4.10 12.78
C LEU A 32 -1.81 -5.55 12.59
N ILE A 33 -2.54 -5.81 11.52
CA ILE A 33 -2.94 -7.14 11.07
C ILE A 33 -2.56 -7.25 9.60
N PHE A 34 -1.63 -8.15 9.30
CA PHE A 34 -1.17 -8.39 7.93
C PHE A 34 -1.98 -9.51 7.30
N SER A 35 -2.35 -9.33 6.06
CA SER A 35 -2.94 -10.39 5.26
C SER A 35 -2.25 -10.45 3.89
N ILE A 36 -1.65 -11.58 3.62
CA ILE A 36 -0.71 -11.76 2.53
C ILE A 36 -1.17 -12.92 1.66
N CYS A 37 -1.39 -12.67 0.37
CA CYS A 37 -1.46 -13.72 -0.63
C CYS A 37 -0.12 -13.75 -1.38
N ASP A 38 0.70 -14.74 -1.06
CA ASP A 38 2.05 -14.89 -1.61
C ASP A 38 2.09 -16.01 -2.64
N GLN A 39 2.29 -15.63 -3.87
CA GLN A 39 2.35 -16.53 -5.02
C GLN A 39 3.82 -16.78 -5.38
N THR A 40 4.45 -17.71 -4.68
CA THR A 40 5.89 -18.00 -4.80
C THR A 40 6.17 -19.49 -4.73
N ASP A 41 7.31 -19.93 -5.30
CA ASP A 41 7.76 -21.32 -5.25
C ASP A 41 8.10 -21.75 -3.81
N ASN A 42 8.60 -20.83 -2.99
CA ASN A 42 9.06 -21.12 -1.63
C ASN A 42 8.28 -20.27 -0.62
N ALA A 43 7.46 -20.92 0.19
CA ALA A 43 6.70 -20.26 1.24
C ALA A 43 7.60 -19.61 2.29
N ILE A 44 7.19 -18.43 2.77
CA ILE A 44 7.85 -17.77 3.90
C ILE A 44 7.54 -18.55 5.18
N LYS A 45 8.55 -18.74 6.01
CA LYS A 45 8.40 -19.35 7.33
C LYS A 45 7.84 -18.32 8.32
N ILE A 46 6.52 -18.14 8.28
CA ILE A 46 5.83 -17.14 9.09
C ILE A 46 6.06 -17.36 10.59
N ASP A 47 6.14 -18.61 11.06
CA ASP A 47 6.34 -18.93 12.47
C ASP A 47 7.69 -18.43 13.04
N GLU A 48 8.67 -18.17 12.18
CA GLU A 48 9.96 -17.59 12.59
C GLU A 48 9.87 -16.05 12.74
N ILE A 49 8.77 -15.41 12.34
CA ILE A 49 8.55 -13.97 12.47
C ILE A 49 8.03 -13.64 13.86
N LYS A 50 8.69 -12.73 14.58
CA LYS A 50 8.37 -12.36 15.98
C LYS A 50 6.92 -11.89 16.21
N PHE A 51 6.23 -11.42 15.16
CA PHE A 51 4.83 -10.98 15.18
C PHE A 51 3.93 -11.85 14.30
N SER A 52 4.27 -13.13 14.15
CA SER A 52 3.53 -14.10 13.32
C SER A 52 2.04 -14.18 13.64
N LYS A 53 1.64 -13.98 14.91
CA LYS A 53 0.22 -13.96 15.33
C LYS A 53 -0.61 -12.82 14.71
N GLN A 54 0.03 -11.83 14.13
CA GLN A 54 -0.60 -10.71 13.43
C GLN A 54 -0.63 -10.91 11.91
N ILE A 55 -0.24 -12.10 11.42
CA ILE A 55 -0.10 -12.39 10.00
C ILE A 55 -1.05 -13.52 9.58
N HIS A 56 -1.96 -13.21 8.69
CA HIS A 56 -2.69 -14.18 7.87
C HIS A 56 -1.91 -14.41 6.59
N TYR A 57 -1.38 -15.61 6.42
CA TYR A 57 -0.54 -15.95 5.28
C TYR A 57 -1.18 -17.04 4.43
N ASP A 58 -1.41 -16.71 3.18
CA ASP A 58 -2.01 -17.56 2.18
C ASP A 58 -0.99 -17.80 1.06
N HIS A 59 -0.34 -18.96 1.09
CA HIS A 59 0.64 -19.37 0.09
C HIS A 59 -0.03 -20.07 -1.10
N VAL A 60 0.37 -19.68 -2.28
CA VAL A 60 -0.11 -20.24 -3.54
C VAL A 60 1.08 -20.53 -4.44
N ASP A 61 1.12 -21.73 -5.04
CA ASP A 61 2.07 -22.05 -6.10
C ASP A 61 1.85 -21.06 -7.28
N PRO A 62 2.91 -20.41 -7.80
CA PRO A 62 2.79 -19.43 -8.86
C PRO A 62 2.15 -19.93 -10.14
N LEU A 63 2.18 -21.24 -10.40
CA LEU A 63 1.48 -21.87 -11.54
C LEU A 63 -0.05 -21.74 -11.45
N PHE A 64 -0.59 -21.58 -10.24
CA PHE A 64 -2.02 -21.39 -10.00
C PHE A 64 -2.42 -19.92 -9.84
N SER A 65 -1.51 -19.00 -10.07
CA SER A 65 -1.79 -17.56 -10.03
C SER A 65 -2.84 -17.17 -11.06
N LYS A 66 -3.79 -16.31 -10.62
CA LYS A 66 -4.82 -15.72 -11.49
C LYS A 66 -4.70 -14.19 -11.57
N GLY A 67 -3.52 -13.68 -11.25
CA GLY A 67 -3.20 -12.26 -11.34
C GLY A 67 -3.52 -11.45 -10.07
N PRO A 68 -3.16 -10.15 -10.07
CA PRO A 68 -3.12 -9.33 -8.87
C PRO A 68 -4.49 -9.09 -8.22
N CYS A 69 -5.54 -8.91 -9.00
CA CYS A 69 -6.88 -8.68 -8.43
C CYS A 69 -7.40 -9.91 -7.70
N TRP A 70 -7.13 -11.10 -8.21
CA TRP A 70 -7.48 -12.35 -7.55
C TRP A 70 -6.69 -12.54 -6.25
N ALA A 71 -5.39 -12.27 -6.26
CA ALA A 71 -4.55 -12.35 -5.06
C ALA A 71 -4.98 -11.34 -3.99
N ARG A 72 -5.32 -10.12 -4.39
CA ARG A 72 -5.87 -9.09 -3.49
C ARG A 72 -7.20 -9.53 -2.88
N HIS A 73 -8.08 -10.16 -3.68
CA HIS A 73 -9.34 -10.70 -3.17
C HIS A 73 -9.10 -11.78 -2.11
N ARG A 74 -8.13 -12.67 -2.31
CA ARG A 74 -7.76 -13.70 -1.31
C ARG A 74 -7.22 -13.06 -0.04
N ALA A 75 -6.28 -12.13 -0.14
CA ALA A 75 -5.78 -11.41 1.03
C ALA A 75 -6.91 -10.66 1.76
N GLN A 76 -7.79 -9.99 1.03
CA GLN A 76 -8.92 -9.24 1.59
C GLN A 76 -9.95 -10.13 2.29
N SER A 77 -10.05 -11.43 1.96
CA SER A 77 -11.01 -12.34 2.58
C SER A 77 -10.81 -12.55 4.08
N PHE A 78 -9.64 -12.21 4.60
CA PHE A 78 -9.33 -12.26 6.03
C PHE A 78 -9.71 -10.98 6.79
N PHE A 79 -10.19 -9.95 6.11
CA PHE A 79 -10.64 -8.71 6.74
C PHE A 79 -11.82 -8.97 7.68
N ASN A 80 -11.68 -8.60 8.96
CA ASN A 80 -12.64 -8.87 9.99
C ASN A 80 -13.09 -7.60 10.73
N LYS A 81 -13.48 -6.59 9.97
CA LYS A 81 -13.99 -5.31 10.49
C LYS A 81 -12.94 -4.50 11.30
N GLU A 82 -11.70 -4.60 10.93
CA GLU A 82 -10.67 -3.68 11.42
C GLU A 82 -11.08 -2.24 11.13
N ASP A 83 -10.60 -1.30 11.95
CA ASP A 83 -11.00 0.12 11.85
C ASP A 83 -10.55 0.75 10.53
N PHE A 84 -9.40 0.31 10.00
CA PHE A 84 -8.82 0.81 8.75
C PHE A 84 -8.36 -0.35 7.87
N PHE A 85 -8.43 -0.13 6.56
CA PHE A 85 -7.95 -1.04 5.53
C PHE A 85 -6.85 -0.34 4.71
N LEU A 86 -5.67 -0.95 4.66
CA LEU A 86 -4.53 -0.48 3.86
C LEU A 86 -4.17 -1.54 2.83
N GLN A 87 -4.14 -1.19 1.55
CA GLN A 87 -3.59 -2.03 0.49
C GLN A 87 -2.28 -1.44 0.00
N VAL A 88 -1.25 -2.27 -0.05
CA VAL A 88 0.08 -1.90 -0.57
C VAL A 88 0.65 -2.98 -1.47
N ASP A 89 1.60 -2.59 -2.30
CA ASP A 89 2.37 -3.53 -3.11
C ASP A 89 3.45 -4.22 -2.27
N SER A 90 3.87 -5.42 -2.69
CA SER A 90 4.84 -6.28 -1.99
C SER A 90 6.26 -5.71 -1.88
N HIS A 91 6.55 -4.61 -2.56
CA HIS A 91 7.82 -3.89 -2.55
C HIS A 91 7.69 -2.45 -2.03
N THR A 92 7.05 -2.28 -0.89
CA THR A 92 6.80 -0.98 -0.27
C THR A 92 7.69 -0.78 0.96
N GLN A 93 8.26 0.42 1.11
CA GLN A 93 8.98 0.83 2.31
C GLN A 93 8.19 1.92 3.04
N PHE A 94 8.13 1.79 4.36
CA PHE A 94 7.32 2.66 5.21
C PHE A 94 8.19 3.67 5.97
N ALA A 95 7.72 4.91 6.05
CA ALA A 95 8.34 5.93 6.86
C ALA A 95 8.02 5.73 8.36
N PRO A 96 8.84 6.27 9.28
CA PRO A 96 8.53 6.23 10.71
C PRO A 96 7.15 6.83 11.04
N ASN A 97 6.40 6.16 11.92
CA ASN A 97 5.06 6.55 12.38
C ASN A 97 4.00 6.64 11.26
N TRP A 98 4.17 5.91 10.18
CA TRP A 98 3.27 5.93 9.02
C TRP A 98 1.80 5.70 9.37
N ASP A 99 1.52 4.78 10.31
CA ASP A 99 0.19 4.43 10.79
C ASP A 99 -0.51 5.62 11.46
N ALA A 100 0.19 6.31 12.34
CA ALA A 100 -0.34 7.49 13.01
C ALA A 100 -0.57 8.64 12.02
N ILE A 101 0.34 8.84 11.06
CA ILE A 101 0.22 9.86 10.01
C ILE A 101 -1.01 9.61 9.14
N PHE A 102 -1.22 8.38 8.67
CA PHE A 102 -2.39 8.05 7.84
C PHE A 102 -3.70 8.24 8.58
N ILE A 103 -3.79 7.78 9.84
CA ILE A 103 -4.97 7.98 10.67
C ILE A 103 -5.26 9.47 10.89
N GLU A 104 -4.22 10.28 11.16
CA GLU A 104 -4.36 11.72 11.33
C GLU A 104 -4.88 12.39 10.06
N GLN A 105 -4.36 12.02 8.89
CA GLN A 105 -4.81 12.54 7.61
C GLN A 105 -6.28 12.20 7.34
N LEU A 106 -6.70 10.95 7.56
CA LEU A 106 -8.10 10.55 7.41
C LEU A 106 -9.02 11.35 8.34
N LYS A 107 -8.62 11.55 9.60
CA LYS A 107 -9.38 12.36 10.54
C LYS A 107 -9.52 13.82 10.09
N LYS A 108 -8.45 14.41 9.56
CA LYS A 108 -8.50 15.78 9.01
C LYS A 108 -9.44 15.90 7.82
N ILE A 109 -9.41 14.92 6.91
CA ILE A 109 -10.33 14.89 5.77
C ILE A 109 -11.78 14.78 6.28
N SER A 110 -12.05 13.85 7.20
CA SER A 110 -13.38 13.63 7.74
C SER A 110 -13.92 14.85 8.51
N ALA A 111 -13.06 15.59 9.22
CA ALA A 111 -13.45 16.77 9.98
C ALA A 111 -13.80 17.97 9.08
N ASN A 112 -13.21 18.07 7.89
CA ASN A 112 -13.47 19.17 6.95
C ASN A 112 -14.74 18.96 6.12
N GLN A 113 -15.50 17.91 6.36
CA GLN A 113 -16.65 17.47 5.53
C GLN A 113 -18.00 17.97 6.03
N GLU A 114 -18.09 19.05 6.78
CA GLU A 114 -19.37 19.56 7.31
C GLU A 114 -20.41 19.94 6.26
N GLN A 115 -20.11 19.92 4.96
CA GLN A 115 -21.01 20.40 3.93
C GLN A 115 -21.34 19.44 2.78
N ASP A 116 -20.74 18.25 2.68
CA ASP A 116 -21.02 17.37 1.54
C ASP A 116 -21.12 15.89 1.93
N ASP A 117 -22.30 15.30 1.75
CA ASP A 117 -22.61 13.89 2.05
C ASP A 117 -21.78 12.88 1.24
N TYR A 118 -21.11 13.33 0.18
CA TYR A 118 -20.32 12.48 -0.72
C TYR A 118 -19.04 11.90 -0.10
N PHE A 119 -18.56 12.46 1.01
CA PHE A 119 -17.23 12.11 1.56
C PHE A 119 -17.26 11.40 2.91
N LYS A 120 -18.36 10.73 3.25
CA LYS A 120 -18.51 10.02 4.55
C LYS A 120 -17.47 8.93 4.79
N LYS A 121 -16.82 8.43 3.73
CA LYS A 121 -15.78 7.40 3.81
C LYS A 121 -14.59 7.80 2.92
N PRO A 122 -13.73 8.70 3.38
CA PRO A 122 -12.58 9.13 2.58
C PRO A 122 -11.62 7.97 2.32
N ILE A 123 -11.03 7.98 1.13
CA ILE A 123 -9.95 7.07 0.75
C ILE A 123 -8.72 7.91 0.47
N ILE A 124 -7.61 7.60 1.12
CA ILE A 124 -6.32 8.17 0.78
C ILE A 124 -5.65 7.22 -0.23
N THR A 125 -5.18 7.77 -1.32
CA THR A 125 -4.39 7.03 -2.31
C THR A 125 -3.12 7.79 -2.63
N SER A 126 -2.01 7.08 -2.80
CA SER A 126 -0.72 7.67 -3.10
C SER A 126 0.08 6.77 -4.04
N TYR A 127 0.89 7.40 -4.88
CA TYR A 127 1.94 6.71 -5.60
C TYR A 127 3.24 6.87 -4.79
N PRO A 128 3.76 5.79 -4.19
CA PRO A 128 4.97 5.87 -3.38
C PRO A 128 6.17 6.33 -4.20
N ARG A 129 7.12 7.00 -3.56
CA ARG A 129 8.39 7.34 -4.19
C ARG A 129 9.17 6.08 -4.50
N SER A 130 9.77 6.04 -5.69
CA SER A 130 10.62 4.91 -6.06
C SER A 130 11.91 4.91 -5.25
N PHE A 131 12.42 3.71 -4.96
CA PHE A 131 13.70 3.51 -4.29
C PHE A 131 14.57 2.52 -5.07
N LYS A 132 15.86 2.50 -4.75
CA LYS A 132 16.82 1.53 -5.23
C LYS A 132 17.29 0.68 -4.06
N VAL A 133 17.34 -0.63 -4.24
CA VAL A 133 17.94 -1.54 -3.28
C VAL A 133 19.46 -1.41 -3.42
N LEU A 134 20.15 -1.06 -2.34
CA LEU A 134 21.60 -0.95 -2.30
C LEU A 134 22.23 -2.27 -1.79
N ASP A 135 21.63 -2.84 -0.76
CA ASP A 135 22.05 -4.11 -0.17
C ASP A 135 20.80 -4.81 0.36
N PHE A 136 20.48 -5.94 -0.27
CA PHE A 136 19.26 -6.68 0.06
C PHE A 136 19.35 -7.33 1.44
N ASP A 137 20.50 -7.93 1.75
CA ASP A 137 20.70 -8.68 2.99
C ASP A 137 20.72 -7.76 4.23
N LYS A 138 21.18 -6.52 4.04
CA LYS A 138 21.20 -5.49 5.09
C LYS A 138 19.95 -4.61 5.11
N GLY A 139 19.01 -4.80 4.18
CA GLY A 139 17.84 -3.96 4.06
C GLY A 139 18.16 -2.49 3.77
N LEU A 140 19.23 -2.22 3.02
CA LEU A 140 19.65 -0.87 2.68
C LEU A 140 18.96 -0.40 1.40
N PHE A 141 18.23 0.70 1.50
CA PHE A 141 17.49 1.32 0.41
C PHE A 141 17.88 2.78 0.25
N GLU A 142 17.88 3.26 -0.99
CA GLU A 142 18.09 4.66 -1.33
C GLU A 142 16.89 5.19 -2.11
N LEU A 143 16.31 6.30 -1.65
CA LEU A 143 15.27 6.99 -2.40
C LEU A 143 15.87 7.54 -3.70
N ARG A 144 15.24 7.27 -4.83
CA ARG A 144 15.66 7.85 -6.10
C ARG A 144 15.48 9.36 -6.05
N ASN A 145 16.57 10.08 -6.33
CA ASN A 145 16.54 11.53 -6.49
C ASN A 145 15.76 11.89 -7.76
N GLY A 146 14.71 12.66 -7.62
CA GLY A 146 13.97 13.15 -8.79
C GLY A 146 12.58 13.68 -8.50
N ASP A 147 11.77 12.97 -7.71
CA ASP A 147 10.39 13.38 -7.49
C ASP A 147 10.22 14.11 -6.17
N LYS A 148 10.31 15.44 -6.25
CA LYS A 148 9.94 16.35 -5.14
C LYS A 148 8.43 16.63 -5.10
N HIS A 149 7.66 16.03 -6.02
CA HIS A 149 6.25 16.31 -6.22
C HIS A 149 5.40 15.06 -5.96
N THR A 150 4.21 15.28 -5.44
CA THR A 150 3.20 14.22 -5.35
C THR A 150 2.79 13.79 -6.74
N GLN A 151 2.82 12.49 -7.01
CA GLN A 151 2.36 11.94 -8.27
C GLN A 151 0.85 11.79 -8.24
N VAL A 152 0.17 12.36 -9.22
CA VAL A 152 -1.28 12.23 -9.38
C VAL A 152 -1.57 11.49 -10.67
N ILE A 153 -2.50 10.54 -10.60
CA ILE A 153 -2.97 9.82 -11.77
C ILE A 153 -4.06 10.65 -12.45
N THR A 154 -3.86 10.94 -13.71
CA THR A 154 -4.84 11.60 -14.58
C THR A 154 -5.04 10.79 -15.86
N TYR A 155 -6.11 11.04 -16.58
CA TYR A 155 -6.33 10.41 -17.87
C TYR A 155 -5.68 11.19 -19.02
N ARG A 156 -5.31 10.49 -20.07
CA ARG A 156 -4.84 11.11 -21.32
C ARG A 156 -6.03 11.31 -22.24
N LYS A 157 -6.16 12.55 -22.75
CA LYS A 157 -7.27 12.95 -23.63
C LYS A 157 -7.36 12.13 -24.93
N ASP A 158 -6.23 11.66 -25.39
CA ASP A 158 -6.03 10.94 -26.67
C ASP A 158 -6.10 9.41 -26.56
N SER A 159 -6.21 8.86 -25.35
CA SER A 159 -6.10 7.41 -25.17
C SER A 159 -7.28 6.75 -24.44
N LEU A 160 -8.30 7.53 -24.10
CA LEU A 160 -9.40 7.05 -23.24
C LEU A 160 -10.17 5.84 -23.83
N PHE A 161 -10.12 5.64 -25.14
CA PHE A 161 -10.87 4.59 -25.83
C PHE A 161 -10.11 3.78 -26.88
N LEU A 162 -8.85 4.07 -27.15
CA LEU A 162 -8.22 3.54 -28.35
C LEU A 162 -6.94 2.69 -28.18
N LYS A 163 -6.20 2.75 -27.06
CA LYS A 163 -4.91 2.02 -26.95
C LYS A 163 -4.49 1.58 -25.53
N GLY A 164 -5.42 1.20 -24.66
CA GLY A 164 -5.08 0.48 -23.42
C GLY A 164 -4.25 1.18 -22.35
N SER A 165 -3.87 2.44 -22.51
CA SER A 165 -3.18 3.24 -21.52
C SER A 165 -4.09 4.35 -21.01
N PHE A 166 -4.79 4.07 -19.93
CA PHE A 166 -5.84 4.95 -19.38
C PHE A 166 -5.31 6.05 -18.48
N SER A 167 -4.06 6.00 -18.07
CA SER A 167 -3.56 6.91 -17.04
C SER A 167 -2.20 7.50 -17.39
N ARG A 168 -1.98 8.70 -16.91
CA ARG A 168 -0.70 9.39 -16.93
C ARG A 168 -0.40 9.86 -15.51
N GLN A 169 0.81 9.59 -15.05
CA GLN A 169 1.31 10.20 -13.83
C GLN A 169 1.82 11.62 -14.18
N ILE A 170 1.39 12.59 -13.40
CA ILE A 170 1.92 13.95 -13.46
C ILE A 170 2.35 14.36 -12.05
N GLY A 171 3.53 14.97 -11.95
CA GLY A 171 3.95 15.61 -10.72
C GLY A 171 3.18 16.91 -10.54
N ILE A 172 2.47 17.06 -9.44
CA ILE A 172 1.85 18.31 -9.04
C ILE A 172 2.73 18.93 -7.97
N PRO A 173 3.13 20.23 -8.12
CA PRO A 173 3.82 20.93 -7.06
C PRO A 173 2.88 21.07 -5.87
N THR A 174 3.01 20.19 -4.88
CA THR A 174 2.29 20.28 -3.62
C THR A 174 3.29 20.60 -2.52
N LYS A 175 2.88 21.37 -1.53
CA LYS A 175 3.63 21.46 -0.29
C LYS A 175 3.62 20.09 0.38
N HIS A 176 4.68 19.77 1.11
CA HIS A 176 4.75 18.56 1.91
C HIS A 176 3.49 18.47 2.79
N HIS A 177 2.72 17.38 2.67
CA HIS A 177 1.46 17.09 3.38
C HIS A 177 0.17 17.74 2.82
N ASP A 178 0.18 18.37 1.66
CA ASP A 178 -1.07 18.81 1.03
C ASP A 178 -1.86 17.59 0.54
N ILE A 179 -3.14 17.56 0.89
CA ILE A 179 -4.09 16.57 0.37
C ILE A 179 -4.73 17.18 -0.86
N THR A 180 -4.68 16.42 -1.96
CA THR A 180 -5.26 16.83 -3.24
C THR A 180 -6.35 15.84 -3.65
N HIS A 181 -7.46 16.34 -4.17
CA HIS A 181 -8.49 15.48 -4.73
C HIS A 181 -7.96 14.69 -5.92
N ALA A 182 -8.18 13.38 -5.92
CA ALA A 182 -7.79 12.50 -7.03
C ALA A 182 -9.04 12.00 -7.76
N ILE A 183 -8.98 11.99 -9.07
CA ILE A 183 -10.05 11.44 -9.93
C ILE A 183 -9.92 9.92 -10.02
N LEU A 184 -8.71 9.39 -9.95
CA LEU A 184 -8.40 7.98 -10.05
C LEU A 184 -7.58 7.52 -8.85
N ILE A 185 -7.80 6.27 -8.44
CA ILE A 185 -7.10 5.64 -7.33
C ILE A 185 -5.76 5.10 -7.85
N ALA A 186 -4.67 5.46 -7.18
CA ALA A 186 -3.37 4.86 -7.44
C ALA A 186 -3.34 3.40 -6.94
N ALA A 187 -2.90 2.48 -7.78
CA ALA A 187 -2.90 1.05 -7.45
C ALA A 187 -1.88 0.66 -6.37
N GLY A 188 -0.83 1.46 -6.19
CA GLY A 188 0.30 1.10 -5.32
C GLY A 188 0.05 1.25 -3.82
N CYS A 189 -0.80 2.17 -3.39
CA CYS A 189 -1.15 2.33 -1.98
C CYS A 189 -2.56 2.92 -1.84
N ILE A 190 -3.42 2.26 -1.08
CA ILE A 190 -4.80 2.69 -0.78
C ILE A 190 -5.03 2.52 0.71
N PHE A 191 -5.43 3.60 1.38
CA PHE A 191 -5.72 3.62 2.80
C PHE A 191 -7.09 4.23 3.08
#